data_9473f1bf84b89a17ab17a584c3861bdd
#
_entry.id   9473f1bf84b89a17ab17a584c3861bdd
#
_cell.length_a   1.000
_cell.length_b   1.000
_cell.length_c   1.000
_cell.angle_alpha   90.00
_cell.angle_beta   90.00
_cell.angle_gamma   90.00
#
_symmetry.space_group_name_H-M   'P 1'
#
loop_
_entity.id
_entity.type
_entity.pdbx_description
1 polymer ?
#
loop_
_entity_poly.entity_id
_entity_poly.type
_entity_poly.pdbx_seq_one_letter_code
_entity_poly.pdbx_strand_id
1 'polypeptide(L)'
;MKTLRSVCMMVLFSMSLCAWGADGLIAVKSPFSPKETMDRLENLLQQKGMTIFARVDHAAGAKKVGKTLRPTELLIFGNPQGGTPFMECAQTVGIDLPLKALVWEDATGQVWLGYNDPAFLAARHGVAQCPVVAKLQKAMAGFAQEKYVLGQQYEEV
;
A
#
# COMPACT_ATOMS: atom_id res chain seq x y z
N MET A 1 -28.77 -24.64 -53.84
CA MET A 1 -29.25 -24.22 -52.52
C MET A 1 -28.05 -24.24 -51.61
N LYS A 2 -27.47 -23.07 -51.33
CA LYS A 2 -26.23 -22.92 -50.53
C LYS A 2 -26.63 -22.28 -49.19
N THR A 3 -26.56 -23.03 -48.11
CA THR A 3 -26.82 -22.56 -46.74
C THR A 3 -25.64 -21.82 -46.18
N LEU A 4 -25.78 -20.52 -46.03
CA LEU A 4 -24.81 -19.62 -45.43
C LEU A 4 -24.87 -19.77 -43.89
N ARG A 5 -23.85 -20.40 -43.29
CA ARG A 5 -23.70 -20.47 -41.84
C ARG A 5 -23.09 -19.17 -41.33
N SER A 6 -23.89 -18.36 -40.68
CA SER A 6 -23.43 -17.14 -39.96
C SER A 6 -22.73 -17.55 -38.69
N VAL A 7 -21.38 -17.38 -38.65
CA VAL A 7 -20.61 -17.54 -37.44
C VAL A 7 -20.64 -16.20 -36.70
N CYS A 8 -21.42 -16.14 -35.64
CA CYS A 8 -21.46 -15.00 -34.74
C CYS A 8 -20.21 -15.07 -33.82
N MET A 9 -19.17 -14.29 -34.14
CA MET A 9 -17.94 -14.19 -33.36
C MET A 9 -18.20 -13.24 -32.21
N MET A 10 -18.44 -13.81 -31.02
CA MET A 10 -18.61 -13.06 -29.78
C MET A 10 -17.25 -12.57 -29.29
N VAL A 11 -16.93 -11.31 -29.58
CA VAL A 11 -15.74 -10.66 -29.05
C VAL A 11 -16.01 -10.33 -27.57
N LEU A 12 -15.46 -11.14 -26.69
CA LEU A 12 -15.40 -10.83 -25.25
C LEU A 12 -14.44 -9.65 -25.05
N PHE A 13 -15.00 -8.45 -24.94
CA PHE A 13 -14.30 -7.24 -24.55
C PHE A 13 -14.00 -7.34 -23.04
N SER A 14 -12.81 -7.83 -22.73
CA SER A 14 -12.26 -7.82 -21.37
C SER A 14 -12.05 -6.36 -20.94
N MET A 15 -13.02 -5.78 -20.24
CA MET A 15 -12.83 -4.49 -19.56
C MET A 15 -11.87 -4.71 -18.39
N SER A 16 -10.58 -4.43 -18.63
CA SER A 16 -9.63 -4.22 -17.54
C SER A 16 -10.13 -3.04 -16.70
N LEU A 17 -10.69 -3.33 -15.54
CA LEU A 17 -10.95 -2.32 -14.51
C LEU A 17 -9.59 -1.78 -14.06
N CYS A 18 -9.15 -0.67 -14.65
CA CYS A 18 -8.10 0.14 -14.08
C CYS A 18 -8.58 0.60 -12.71
N ALA A 19 -8.04 0.03 -11.65
CA ALA A 19 -8.18 0.58 -10.31
C ALA A 19 -7.55 1.99 -10.35
N TRP A 20 -8.39 3.03 -10.26
CA TRP A 20 -7.94 4.41 -10.13
C TRP A 20 -7.37 4.56 -8.72
N GLY A 21 -6.10 4.22 -8.55
CA GLY A 21 -5.33 4.54 -7.35
C GLY A 21 -4.85 5.98 -7.41
N ALA A 22 -4.66 6.61 -6.26
CA ALA A 22 -3.96 7.89 -6.18
C ALA A 22 -2.53 7.72 -6.71
N ASP A 23 -2.03 8.75 -7.41
CA ASP A 23 -0.67 8.74 -7.97
C ASP A 23 0.36 8.39 -6.91
N GLY A 24 1.21 7.41 -7.20
CA GLY A 24 2.24 6.95 -6.28
C GLY A 24 1.74 6.07 -5.12
N LEU A 25 0.45 5.78 -5.03
CA LEU A 25 -0.08 4.85 -4.05
C LEU A 25 0.01 3.42 -4.60
N ILE A 26 0.76 2.55 -3.92
CA ILE A 26 0.76 1.11 -4.15
C ILE A 26 -0.23 0.50 -3.16
N ALA A 27 -1.19 -0.30 -3.65
CA ALA A 27 -2.18 -0.95 -2.83
C ALA A 27 -2.26 -2.45 -3.13
N VAL A 28 -2.33 -3.27 -2.09
CA VAL A 28 -2.47 -4.72 -2.16
C VAL A 28 -3.70 -5.16 -1.37
N LYS A 29 -4.39 -6.19 -1.85
CA LYS A 29 -5.56 -6.74 -1.17
C LYS A 29 -5.13 -7.52 0.06
N SER A 30 -5.87 -7.35 1.16
CA SER A 30 -5.73 -8.20 2.34
C SER A 30 -6.93 -9.15 2.46
N PRO A 31 -6.70 -10.42 2.82
CA PRO A 31 -7.76 -11.38 3.11
C PRO A 31 -8.26 -11.26 4.55
N PHE A 32 -7.65 -10.44 5.38
CA PHE A 32 -7.97 -10.27 6.79
C PHE A 32 -8.86 -9.04 7.03
N SER A 33 -9.43 -8.95 8.22
CA SER A 33 -10.14 -7.74 8.67
C SER A 33 -9.18 -6.54 8.71
N PRO A 34 -9.69 -5.29 8.65
CA PRO A 34 -8.85 -4.09 8.74
C PRO A 34 -7.96 -4.08 9.98
N LYS A 35 -8.55 -4.39 11.14
CA LYS A 35 -7.81 -4.44 12.40
C LYS A 35 -6.71 -5.51 12.38
N GLU A 36 -7.03 -6.70 11.91
CA GLU A 36 -6.05 -7.80 11.86
C GLU A 36 -4.92 -7.49 10.88
N THR A 37 -5.23 -6.92 9.70
CA THR A 37 -4.23 -6.49 8.73
C THR A 37 -3.25 -5.49 9.34
N MET A 38 -3.78 -4.49 10.05
CA MET A 38 -2.96 -3.47 10.70
C MET A 38 -2.10 -4.05 11.83
N ASP A 39 -2.68 -4.90 12.70
CA ASP A 39 -1.94 -5.52 13.80
C ASP A 39 -0.80 -6.41 13.29
N ARG A 40 -1.04 -7.16 12.21
CA ARG A 40 -0.02 -8.01 11.58
C ARG A 40 1.12 -7.18 10.98
N LEU A 41 0.79 -6.08 10.30
CA LEU A 41 1.78 -5.17 9.74
C LEU A 41 2.64 -4.54 10.84
N GLU A 42 2.00 -4.02 11.89
CA GLU A 42 2.70 -3.39 13.02
C GLU A 42 3.67 -4.38 13.68
N ASN A 43 3.22 -5.60 13.98
CA ASN A 43 4.06 -6.65 14.55
C ASN A 43 5.25 -7.00 13.65
N LEU A 44 5.02 -7.14 12.33
CA LEU A 44 6.09 -7.40 11.38
C LEU A 44 7.13 -6.29 11.37
N LEU A 45 6.70 -5.04 11.30
CA LEU A 45 7.59 -3.88 11.28
C LEU A 45 8.45 -3.80 12.54
N GLN A 46 7.86 -4.05 13.71
CA GLN A 46 8.61 -4.13 14.98
C GLN A 46 9.65 -5.24 14.96
N GLN A 47 9.29 -6.43 14.48
CA GLN A 47 10.24 -7.56 14.33
C GLN A 47 11.39 -7.24 13.35
N LYS A 48 11.14 -6.42 12.34
CA LYS A 48 12.15 -5.94 11.38
C LYS A 48 12.95 -4.72 11.89
N GLY A 49 12.78 -4.33 13.16
CA GLY A 49 13.53 -3.23 13.78
C GLY A 49 13.06 -1.84 13.35
N MET A 50 11.84 -1.71 12.87
CA MET A 50 11.23 -0.41 12.60
C MET A 50 10.68 0.20 13.88
N THR A 51 10.82 1.52 14.03
CA THR A 51 10.15 2.29 15.07
C THR A 51 8.73 2.63 14.61
N ILE A 52 7.75 2.31 15.44
CA ILE A 52 6.37 2.77 15.24
C ILE A 52 6.23 4.11 15.96
N PHE A 53 5.90 5.16 15.22
CA PHE A 53 5.73 6.52 15.76
C PHE A 53 4.29 6.80 16.16
N ALA A 54 3.34 6.35 15.35
CA ALA A 54 1.92 6.54 15.62
C ALA A 54 1.06 5.55 14.83
N ARG A 55 -0.11 5.28 15.39
CA ARG A 55 -1.22 4.61 14.74
C ARG A 55 -2.44 5.52 14.85
N VAL A 56 -3.03 5.89 13.72
CA VAL A 56 -4.10 6.89 13.64
C VAL A 56 -5.36 6.25 13.08
N ASP A 57 -6.38 6.10 13.92
CA ASP A 57 -7.69 5.61 13.50
C ASP A 57 -8.56 6.79 13.01
N HIS A 58 -8.64 6.92 11.68
CA HIS A 58 -9.45 7.96 11.03
C HIS A 58 -10.95 7.71 11.21
N ALA A 59 -11.41 6.46 11.29
CA ALA A 59 -12.81 6.14 11.51
C ALA A 59 -13.26 6.55 12.94
N ALA A 60 -12.42 6.30 13.94
CA ALA A 60 -12.67 6.79 15.30
C ALA A 60 -12.64 8.33 15.36
N GLY A 61 -11.73 8.96 14.61
CA GLY A 61 -11.69 10.42 14.48
C GLY A 61 -12.98 11.00 13.89
N ALA A 62 -13.47 10.39 12.80
CA ALA A 62 -14.73 10.80 12.15
C ALA A 62 -15.92 10.69 13.13
N LYS A 63 -15.99 9.61 13.92
CA LYS A 63 -17.04 9.40 14.92
C LYS A 63 -17.09 10.53 15.95
N LYS A 64 -15.94 11.07 16.37
CA LYS A 64 -15.87 12.17 17.35
C LYS A 64 -16.51 13.46 16.85
N VAL A 65 -16.60 13.65 15.52
CA VAL A 65 -17.24 14.82 14.90
C VAL A 65 -18.59 14.49 14.26
N GLY A 66 -19.22 13.38 14.70
CA GLY A 66 -20.56 12.99 14.26
C GLY A 66 -20.63 12.49 12.82
N LYS A 67 -19.51 12.02 12.25
CA LYS A 67 -19.42 11.45 10.90
C LYS A 67 -19.17 9.94 10.97
N THR A 68 -19.54 9.25 9.88
CA THR A 68 -19.26 7.82 9.70
C THR A 68 -18.24 7.66 8.58
N LEU A 69 -17.15 6.96 8.87
CA LEU A 69 -16.16 6.54 7.91
C LEU A 69 -16.00 5.02 8.02
N ARG A 70 -15.84 4.34 6.89
CA ARG A 70 -15.43 2.92 6.90
C ARG A 70 -14.09 2.77 7.60
N PRO A 71 -13.75 1.59 8.12
CA PRO A 71 -12.45 1.34 8.73
C PRO A 71 -11.34 1.91 7.87
N THR A 72 -10.57 2.83 8.44
CA THR A 72 -9.45 3.51 7.78
C THR A 72 -8.45 3.87 8.85
N GLU A 73 -7.27 3.27 8.79
CA GLU A 73 -6.25 3.40 9.82
C GLU A 73 -4.87 3.59 9.20
N LEU A 74 -4.10 4.53 9.72
CA LEU A 74 -2.77 4.88 9.26
C LEU A 74 -1.72 4.45 10.28
N LEU A 75 -0.68 3.77 9.83
CA LEU A 75 0.52 3.47 10.62
C LEU A 75 1.67 4.35 10.13
N ILE A 76 2.32 5.04 11.05
CA ILE A 76 3.49 5.89 10.82
C ILE A 76 4.70 5.19 11.43
N PHE A 77 5.69 4.87 10.61
CA PHE A 77 6.84 4.09 11.03
C PHE A 77 8.08 4.46 10.24
N GLY A 78 9.25 4.09 10.76
CA GLY A 78 10.49 4.36 10.08
C GLY A 78 11.71 3.85 10.82
N ASN A 79 12.85 4.07 10.17
CA ASN A 79 14.16 3.78 10.72
C ASN A 79 15.15 4.82 10.18
N PRO A 80 15.97 5.45 11.02
CA PRO A 80 16.97 6.44 10.59
C PRO A 80 17.93 5.92 9.51
N GLN A 81 18.25 4.62 9.54
CA GLN A 81 19.13 4.00 8.53
C GLN A 81 18.55 4.06 7.10
N GLY A 82 17.22 4.14 6.95
CA GLY A 82 16.57 4.32 5.65
C GLY A 82 16.23 5.78 5.37
N GLY A 83 15.75 6.51 6.38
CA GLY A 83 15.28 7.88 6.23
C GLY A 83 16.40 8.90 6.04
N THR A 84 17.50 8.80 6.80
CA THR A 84 18.62 9.76 6.71
C THR A 84 19.24 9.81 5.32
N PRO A 85 19.65 8.69 4.68
CA PRO A 85 20.21 8.74 3.33
C PRO A 85 19.23 9.33 2.29
N PHE A 86 17.92 9.20 2.51
CA PHE A 86 16.96 9.81 1.61
C PHE A 86 16.89 11.33 1.78
N MET A 87 16.97 11.83 3.01
CA MET A 87 17.04 13.27 3.29
C MET A 87 18.40 13.89 2.91
N GLU A 88 19.49 13.11 2.87
CA GLU A 88 20.78 13.55 2.33
C GLU A 88 20.70 13.88 0.85
N CYS A 89 19.85 13.15 0.08
CA CYS A 89 19.59 13.51 -1.32
C CYS A 89 18.78 14.80 -1.45
N ALA A 90 17.79 15.02 -0.58
CA ALA A 90 17.02 16.27 -0.48
C ALA A 90 16.36 16.38 0.91
N GLN A 91 16.68 17.43 1.68
CA GLN A 91 16.10 17.64 3.01
C GLN A 91 14.57 17.72 3.00
N THR A 92 14.00 18.21 1.90
CA THR A 92 12.53 18.34 1.73
C THR A 92 11.80 17.01 1.75
N VAL A 93 12.47 15.88 1.52
CA VAL A 93 11.91 14.53 1.69
C VAL A 93 11.41 14.30 3.12
N GLY A 94 11.97 15.04 4.09
CA GLY A 94 11.54 14.95 5.49
C GLY A 94 10.05 15.22 5.72
N ILE A 95 9.35 15.96 4.81
CA ILE A 95 7.89 16.18 4.92
C ILE A 95 7.09 14.88 4.68
N ASP A 96 7.63 13.96 3.87
CA ASP A 96 7.01 12.69 3.56
C ASP A 96 7.45 11.57 4.51
N LEU A 97 8.49 11.80 5.30
CA LEU A 97 8.97 10.89 6.34
C LEU A 97 8.36 11.26 7.73
N PRO A 98 8.21 10.31 8.64
CA PRO A 98 8.43 8.86 8.50
C PRO A 98 7.52 8.22 7.43
N LEU A 99 7.89 7.00 6.99
CA LEU A 99 7.05 6.25 6.04
C LEU A 99 5.67 5.95 6.65
N LYS A 100 4.71 5.71 5.78
CA LYS A 100 3.30 5.50 6.18
C LYS A 100 2.72 4.33 5.41
N ALA A 101 1.86 3.58 6.10
CA ALA A 101 1.00 2.56 5.49
C ALA A 101 -0.44 2.80 5.94
N LEU A 102 -1.37 2.68 5.01
CA LEU A 102 -2.81 2.83 5.23
C LEU A 102 -3.48 1.48 5.08
N VAL A 103 -4.33 1.11 6.03
CA VAL A 103 -5.26 0.00 5.89
C VAL A 103 -6.66 0.56 5.83
N TRP A 104 -7.44 0.16 4.82
CA TRP A 104 -8.82 0.63 4.69
C TRP A 104 -9.73 -0.46 4.11
N GLU A 105 -11.02 -0.31 4.37
CA GLU A 105 -12.07 -1.09 3.75
C GLU A 105 -12.79 -0.24 2.70
N ASP A 106 -12.89 -0.74 1.47
CA ASP A 106 -13.58 -0.04 0.40
C ASP A 106 -15.11 -0.24 0.45
N ALA A 107 -15.83 0.35 -0.51
CA ALA A 107 -17.29 0.28 -0.57
C ALA A 107 -17.83 -1.13 -0.83
N THR A 108 -17.01 -2.05 -1.30
CA THR A 108 -17.36 -3.45 -1.56
C THR A 108 -17.06 -4.37 -0.39
N GLY A 109 -16.45 -3.84 0.69
CA GLY A 109 -15.97 -4.63 1.84
C GLY A 109 -14.59 -5.25 1.63
N GLN A 110 -13.90 -4.93 0.53
CA GLN A 110 -12.53 -5.38 0.33
C GLN A 110 -11.57 -4.57 1.20
N VAL A 111 -10.73 -5.28 1.94
CA VAL A 111 -9.66 -4.66 2.74
C VAL A 111 -8.40 -4.51 1.90
N TRP A 112 -7.78 -3.35 2.03
CA TRP A 112 -6.56 -2.98 1.31
C TRP A 112 -5.47 -2.54 2.29
N LEU A 113 -4.23 -2.83 1.93
CA LEU A 113 -3.02 -2.27 2.52
C LEU A 113 -2.31 -1.44 1.46
N GLY A 114 -2.11 -0.15 1.72
CA GLY A 114 -1.45 0.75 0.77
C GLY A 114 -0.31 1.54 1.41
N TYR A 115 0.63 1.97 0.56
CA TYR A 115 1.76 2.81 0.94
C TYR A 115 2.21 3.66 -0.23
N ASN A 116 2.87 4.79 0.05
CA ASN A 116 3.46 5.61 -1.01
C ASN A 116 4.71 4.92 -1.58
N ASP A 117 4.78 4.83 -2.93
CA ASP A 117 5.98 4.36 -3.62
C ASP A 117 7.15 5.31 -3.32
N PRO A 118 8.27 4.81 -2.76
CA PRO A 118 9.47 5.63 -2.55
C PRO A 118 10.00 6.29 -3.83
N ALA A 119 9.79 5.69 -5.01
CA ALA A 119 10.18 6.32 -6.27
C ALA A 119 9.30 7.53 -6.60
N PHE A 120 8.00 7.47 -6.30
CA PHE A 120 7.11 8.63 -6.43
C PHE A 120 7.53 9.77 -5.50
N LEU A 121 7.87 9.46 -4.25
CA LEU A 121 8.38 10.46 -3.31
C LEU A 121 9.69 11.07 -3.80
N ALA A 122 10.63 10.25 -4.29
CA ALA A 122 11.88 10.73 -4.86
C ALA A 122 11.67 11.66 -6.06
N ALA A 123 10.76 11.30 -6.96
CA ALA A 123 10.41 12.14 -8.12
C ALA A 123 9.79 13.48 -7.69
N ARG A 124 8.89 13.46 -6.68
CA ARG A 124 8.28 14.66 -6.10
C ARG A 124 9.32 15.68 -5.59
N HIS A 125 10.43 15.19 -5.05
CA HIS A 125 11.51 16.01 -4.50
C HIS A 125 12.68 16.25 -5.46
N GLY A 126 12.55 15.83 -6.74
CA GLY A 126 13.58 16.01 -7.76
C GLY A 126 14.83 15.13 -7.58
N VAL A 127 14.73 14.04 -6.80
CA VAL A 127 15.85 13.15 -6.45
C VAL A 127 15.61 11.69 -6.88
N ALA A 128 15.00 11.51 -8.05
CA ALA A 128 14.66 10.17 -8.58
C ALA A 128 15.86 9.21 -8.68
N GLN A 129 17.10 9.74 -8.78
CA GLN A 129 18.33 8.96 -8.86
C GLN A 129 18.98 8.68 -7.48
N CYS A 130 18.29 9.02 -6.38
CA CYS A 130 18.82 8.79 -5.04
C CYS A 130 19.04 7.28 -4.79
N PRO A 131 20.25 6.82 -4.43
CA PRO A 131 20.58 5.39 -4.37
C PRO A 131 19.75 4.58 -3.38
N VAL A 132 19.21 5.22 -2.33
CA VAL A 132 18.43 4.53 -1.30
C VAL A 132 17.03 4.15 -1.78
N VAL A 133 16.51 4.77 -2.85
CA VAL A 133 15.12 4.59 -3.33
C VAL A 133 14.81 3.13 -3.65
N ALA A 134 15.66 2.46 -4.42
CA ALA A 134 15.47 1.06 -4.78
C ALA A 134 15.43 0.13 -3.54
N LYS A 135 16.24 0.42 -2.52
CA LYS A 135 16.25 -0.32 -1.24
C LYS A 135 14.94 -0.10 -0.48
N LEU A 136 14.45 1.14 -0.43
CA LEU A 136 13.19 1.48 0.22
C LEU A 136 12.00 0.85 -0.51
N GLN A 137 11.97 0.88 -1.85
CA GLN A 137 10.93 0.20 -2.63
C GLN A 137 10.87 -1.30 -2.33
N LYS A 138 12.04 -1.97 -2.34
CA LYS A 138 12.13 -3.40 -2.01
C LYS A 138 11.64 -3.69 -0.59
N ALA A 139 12.01 -2.86 0.38
CA ALA A 139 11.59 -3.02 1.77
C ALA A 139 10.07 -2.85 1.91
N MET A 140 9.50 -1.79 1.34
CA MET A 140 8.05 -1.54 1.41
C MET A 140 7.24 -2.64 0.73
N ALA A 141 7.64 -3.07 -0.46
CA ALA A 141 7.02 -4.20 -1.15
C ALA A 141 7.12 -5.50 -0.31
N GLY A 142 8.28 -5.75 0.30
CA GLY A 142 8.48 -6.90 1.19
C GLY A 142 7.54 -6.86 2.40
N PHE A 143 7.39 -5.72 3.07
CA PHE A 143 6.47 -5.60 4.20
C PHE A 143 5.01 -5.81 3.79
N ALA A 144 4.59 -5.27 2.64
CA ALA A 144 3.23 -5.40 2.17
C ALA A 144 2.88 -6.81 1.68
N GLN A 145 3.87 -7.58 1.18
CA GLN A 145 3.66 -8.90 0.60
C GLN A 145 4.07 -10.05 1.55
N GLU A 146 4.60 -9.75 2.73
CA GLU A 146 5.03 -10.77 3.67
C GLU A 146 3.85 -11.69 4.04
N LYS A 147 4.08 -13.01 4.04
CA LYS A 147 3.04 -14.02 4.37
C LYS A 147 2.34 -13.77 5.71
N TYR A 148 3.04 -13.18 6.67
CA TYR A 148 2.48 -12.82 7.97
C TYR A 148 1.45 -11.68 7.89
N VAL A 149 1.56 -10.80 6.89
CA VAL A 149 0.63 -9.68 6.68
C VAL A 149 -0.53 -10.11 5.78
N LEU A 150 -0.27 -10.83 4.69
CA LEU A 150 -1.30 -11.20 3.72
C LEU A 150 -1.72 -12.68 3.77
N GLY A 151 -1.13 -13.50 4.65
CA GLY A 151 -1.54 -14.90 4.80
C GLY A 151 -1.28 -15.79 3.58
N GLN A 152 -0.43 -15.36 2.66
CA GLN A 152 -0.08 -16.17 1.50
C GLN A 152 0.80 -17.34 1.94
N GLN A 153 0.25 -18.54 1.91
CA GLN A 153 1.03 -19.75 1.95
C GLN A 153 1.67 -19.92 0.57
N TYR A 154 2.98 -19.71 0.49
CA TYR A 154 3.73 -20.31 -0.60
C TYR A 154 3.74 -21.82 -0.33
N GLU A 155 2.96 -22.59 -1.08
CA GLU A 155 3.22 -24.02 -1.20
C GLU A 155 4.60 -24.12 -1.86
N GLU A 156 5.57 -24.59 -1.10
CA GLU A 156 6.84 -25.04 -1.67
C GLU A 156 6.52 -26.26 -2.56
N VAL A 157 6.65 -26.08 -3.86
CA VAL A 157 6.66 -27.16 -4.85
C VAL A 157 8.07 -27.68 -5.02
#